data_8bc9a25665c9128bf0cea0b080a86591
#
_entry.id   8bc9a25665c9128bf0cea0b080a86591
#
_cell.length_a   1.000
_cell.length_b   1.000
_cell.length_c   1.000
_cell.angle_alpha   90.00
_cell.angle_beta   90.00
_cell.angle_gamma   90.00
#
_symmetry.space_group_name_H-M   'P 1'
#
loop_
_entity.id
_entity.type
_entity.pdbx_description
1 polymer ?
#
loop_
_entity_poly.entity_id
_entity_poly.type
_entity_poly.pdbx_seq_one_letter_code
_entity_poly.pdbx_strand_id
1 'polypeptide(L)'
;NVLNIIGNYTLIFGEFGFPEMGVEGAAISTAFSRGVSMVILFIILFRKHIRKFPLAYFRPFPFKELKNLLKVGLPSAGEQLSYSSSQVVITYFINVLGTEALAARTYSVNIIMFSFLFCIAIAQGGAICIGHLIGEKRPHAAFLLGKYVMKKSVLITVCLSLITALMGPFIFGWLTTNEQIIRMGVTILAIDVILEIGRPINIFATNALRAAGDVNYPFYLGLVV
;
A
#
# COMPACT_ATOMS: atom_id res chain seq x y z
N ASN A 1 -6.84 6.49 -12.55
CA ASN A 1 -7.51 7.17 -11.43
C ASN A 1 -8.51 8.24 -11.91
N VAL A 2 -8.21 9.07 -12.92
CA VAL A 2 -9.14 10.10 -13.42
C VAL A 2 -10.47 9.49 -13.86
N LEU A 3 -10.44 8.42 -14.67
CA LEU A 3 -11.64 7.68 -15.08
C LEU A 3 -12.42 7.12 -13.88
N ASN A 4 -11.74 6.67 -12.84
CA ASN A 4 -12.39 6.16 -11.63
C ASN A 4 -13.09 7.28 -10.85
N ILE A 5 -12.46 8.46 -10.73
CA ILE A 5 -13.06 9.62 -10.06
C ILE A 5 -14.32 10.07 -10.80
N ILE A 6 -14.23 10.24 -12.13
CA ILE A 6 -15.37 10.65 -12.96
C ILE A 6 -16.47 9.58 -12.89
N GLY A 7 -16.12 8.30 -13.06
CA GLY A 7 -17.07 7.20 -13.00
C GLY A 7 -17.74 7.04 -11.64
N ASN A 8 -17.01 7.24 -10.54
CA ASN A 8 -17.59 7.26 -9.20
C ASN A 8 -18.59 8.41 -9.06
N TYR A 9 -18.21 9.62 -9.47
CA TYR A 9 -19.11 10.76 -9.39
C TYR A 9 -20.41 10.55 -10.17
N THR A 10 -20.31 10.03 -11.40
CA THR A 10 -21.48 9.82 -12.26
C THR A 10 -22.39 8.69 -11.77
N LEU A 11 -21.83 7.55 -11.34
CA LEU A 11 -22.62 6.36 -10.99
C LEU A 11 -23.06 6.33 -9.53
N ILE A 12 -22.33 6.97 -8.61
CA ILE A 12 -22.77 7.05 -7.21
C ILE A 12 -23.92 8.02 -7.05
N PHE A 13 -23.82 9.21 -7.68
CA PHE A 13 -24.77 10.30 -7.51
C PHE A 13 -25.82 10.39 -8.62
N GLY A 14 -25.74 9.55 -9.66
CA GLY A 14 -26.70 9.56 -10.77
C GLY A 14 -26.60 10.79 -11.68
N GLU A 15 -25.43 11.41 -11.77
CA GLU A 15 -25.21 12.60 -12.59
C GLU A 15 -25.06 12.24 -14.07
N PHE A 16 -25.23 13.24 -14.96
CA PHE A 16 -25.15 13.10 -16.43
C PHE A 16 -26.15 12.07 -17.04
N GLY A 17 -27.29 11.84 -16.38
CA GLY A 17 -28.34 10.95 -16.89
C GLY A 17 -28.15 9.46 -16.58
N PHE A 18 -27.18 9.13 -15.75
CA PHE A 18 -27.03 7.77 -15.21
C PHE A 18 -27.92 7.57 -13.97
N PRO A 19 -28.40 6.34 -13.71
CA PRO A 19 -29.15 6.05 -12.50
C PRO A 19 -28.23 6.16 -11.26
N GLU A 20 -28.78 6.64 -10.15
CA GLU A 20 -28.11 6.65 -8.85
C GLU A 20 -27.94 5.21 -8.35
N MET A 21 -26.72 4.70 -8.38
CA MET A 21 -26.39 3.31 -8.03
C MET A 21 -25.67 3.18 -6.69
N GLY A 22 -25.29 4.29 -6.05
CA GLY A 22 -24.60 4.27 -4.75
C GLY A 22 -23.34 3.39 -4.74
N VAL A 23 -23.29 2.42 -3.82
CA VAL A 23 -22.13 1.53 -3.64
C VAL A 23 -21.90 0.61 -4.86
N GLU A 24 -22.95 0.15 -5.52
CA GLU A 24 -22.84 -0.65 -6.74
C GLU A 24 -22.20 0.15 -7.87
N GLY A 25 -22.57 1.42 -8.01
CA GLY A 25 -21.95 2.34 -8.96
C GLY A 25 -20.45 2.52 -8.75
N ALA A 26 -20.02 2.62 -7.49
CA ALA A 26 -18.59 2.67 -7.13
C ALA A 26 -17.83 1.39 -7.54
N ALA A 27 -18.44 0.23 -7.35
CA ALA A 27 -17.85 -1.05 -7.73
C ALA A 27 -17.71 -1.18 -9.25
N ILE A 28 -18.77 -0.85 -10.00
CA ILE A 28 -18.76 -0.87 -11.48
C ILE A 28 -17.73 0.10 -12.04
N SER A 29 -17.68 1.34 -11.55
CA SER A 29 -16.70 2.35 -11.94
C SER A 29 -15.27 1.87 -11.72
N THR A 30 -15.02 1.25 -10.57
CA THR A 30 -13.70 0.73 -10.22
C THR A 30 -13.30 -0.43 -11.15
N ALA A 31 -14.20 -1.37 -11.39
CA ALA A 31 -13.96 -2.51 -12.28
C ALA A 31 -13.71 -2.03 -13.72
N PHE A 32 -14.52 -1.11 -14.22
CA PHE A 32 -14.36 -0.53 -15.55
C PHE A 32 -13.04 0.21 -15.71
N SER A 33 -12.69 1.09 -14.76
CA SER A 33 -11.44 1.86 -14.80
C SER A 33 -10.20 0.97 -14.78
N ARG A 34 -10.22 -0.11 -14.00
CA ARG A 34 -9.15 -1.11 -13.99
C ARG A 34 -9.08 -1.90 -15.30
N GLY A 35 -10.23 -2.26 -15.88
CA GLY A 35 -10.30 -2.90 -17.17
C GLY A 35 -9.70 -2.05 -18.29
N VAL A 36 -10.08 -0.77 -18.36
CA VAL A 36 -9.49 0.19 -19.32
C VAL A 36 -7.98 0.33 -19.12
N SER A 37 -7.53 0.47 -17.87
CA SER A 37 -6.09 0.55 -17.57
C SER A 37 -5.34 -0.70 -18.01
N MET A 38 -5.92 -1.88 -17.81
CA MET A 38 -5.36 -3.16 -18.28
C MET A 38 -5.21 -3.17 -19.78
N VAL A 39 -6.25 -2.81 -20.54
CA VAL A 39 -6.22 -2.77 -22.01
C VAL A 39 -5.14 -1.80 -22.50
N ILE A 40 -5.05 -0.60 -21.94
CA ILE A 40 -4.03 0.38 -22.31
C ILE A 40 -2.63 -0.18 -22.06
N LEU A 41 -2.39 -0.79 -20.89
CA LEU A 41 -1.10 -1.40 -20.58
C LEU A 41 -0.75 -2.54 -21.53
N PHE A 42 -1.71 -3.39 -21.90
CA PHE A 42 -1.51 -4.43 -22.92
C PHE A 42 -1.12 -3.83 -24.27
N ILE A 43 -1.82 -2.79 -24.73
CA ILE A 43 -1.50 -2.12 -25.99
C ILE A 43 -0.07 -1.55 -25.97
N ILE A 44 0.32 -0.88 -24.87
CA ILE A 44 1.67 -0.34 -24.71
C ILE A 44 2.71 -1.46 -24.71
N LEU A 45 2.45 -2.52 -23.97
CA LEU A 45 3.34 -3.68 -23.87
C LEU A 45 3.60 -4.32 -25.25
N PHE A 46 2.53 -4.59 -26.01
CA PHE A 46 2.65 -5.20 -27.34
C PHE A 46 3.26 -4.25 -28.36
N ARG A 47 3.01 -2.95 -28.29
CA ARG A 47 3.60 -1.99 -29.23
C ARG A 47 5.08 -1.69 -28.96
N LYS A 48 5.49 -1.61 -27.68
CA LYS A 48 6.84 -1.16 -27.32
C LYS A 48 7.80 -2.30 -26.97
N HIS A 49 7.32 -3.37 -26.33
CA HIS A 49 8.19 -4.37 -25.72
C HIS A 49 8.08 -5.76 -26.34
N ILE A 50 6.89 -6.17 -26.78
CA ILE A 50 6.66 -7.52 -27.28
C ILE A 50 6.12 -7.43 -28.72
N ARG A 51 6.99 -7.49 -29.71
CA ARG A 51 6.58 -7.46 -31.14
C ARG A 51 5.82 -8.70 -31.59
N LYS A 52 6.05 -9.85 -30.97
CA LYS A 52 5.34 -11.11 -31.22
C LYS A 52 5.13 -11.82 -29.91
N PHE A 53 3.88 -12.14 -29.56
CA PHE A 53 3.55 -12.98 -28.41
C PHE A 53 3.60 -14.45 -28.87
N PRO A 54 4.70 -15.18 -28.63
CA PRO A 54 4.81 -16.54 -29.10
C PRO A 54 4.03 -17.45 -28.13
N LEU A 55 2.80 -17.78 -28.49
CA LEU A 55 2.00 -18.82 -27.80
C LEU A 55 2.75 -20.14 -27.66
N ALA A 56 3.79 -20.34 -28.50
CA ALA A 56 4.69 -21.49 -28.42
C ALA A 56 5.45 -21.59 -27.09
N TYR A 57 5.66 -20.49 -26.36
CA TYR A 57 6.28 -20.55 -25.03
C TYR A 57 5.40 -21.22 -23.95
N PHE A 58 4.10 -21.39 -24.21
CA PHE A 58 3.21 -22.11 -23.33
C PHE A 58 3.11 -23.61 -23.67
N ARG A 59 3.82 -24.08 -24.68
CA ARG A 59 3.86 -25.50 -25.10
C ARG A 59 5.31 -25.97 -25.29
N PRO A 60 5.89 -26.79 -24.38
CA PRO A 60 5.32 -27.28 -23.11
C PRO A 60 5.18 -26.18 -22.05
N PHE A 61 4.25 -26.41 -21.09
CA PHE A 61 4.00 -25.42 -20.03
C PHE A 61 5.28 -25.16 -19.20
N PRO A 62 5.68 -23.91 -18.95
CA PRO A 62 6.97 -23.57 -18.32
C PRO A 62 6.92 -23.77 -16.79
N PHE A 63 6.87 -25.00 -16.33
CA PHE A 63 6.81 -25.34 -14.91
C PHE A 63 7.99 -24.82 -14.09
N LYS A 64 9.17 -24.70 -14.68
CA LYS A 64 10.35 -24.20 -13.99
C LYS A 64 10.20 -22.71 -13.65
N GLU A 65 9.73 -21.93 -14.57
CA GLU A 65 9.45 -20.50 -14.40
C GLU A 65 8.31 -20.28 -13.40
N LEU A 66 7.24 -21.08 -13.50
CA LEU A 66 6.15 -21.05 -12.53
C LEU A 66 6.65 -21.37 -11.10
N LYS A 67 7.49 -22.41 -10.95
CA LYS A 67 8.07 -22.75 -9.65
C LYS A 67 8.92 -21.61 -9.08
N ASN A 68 9.69 -20.92 -9.92
CA ASN A 68 10.49 -19.77 -9.51
C ASN A 68 9.59 -18.60 -9.06
N LEU A 69 8.51 -18.31 -9.79
CA LEU A 69 7.53 -17.30 -9.41
C LEU A 69 6.82 -17.64 -8.09
N LEU A 70 6.42 -18.91 -7.93
CA LEU A 70 5.77 -19.35 -6.68
C LEU A 70 6.72 -19.32 -5.48
N LYS A 71 8.02 -19.61 -5.70
CA LYS A 71 9.02 -19.52 -4.63
C LYS A 71 9.15 -18.11 -4.05
N VAL A 72 8.89 -17.09 -4.86
CA VAL A 72 8.89 -15.67 -4.44
C VAL A 72 7.50 -15.24 -3.99
N GLY A 73 6.48 -15.61 -4.73
CA GLY A 73 5.10 -15.16 -4.53
C GLY A 73 4.44 -15.75 -3.28
N LEU A 74 4.69 -17.05 -2.99
CA LEU A 74 4.04 -17.73 -1.87
C LEU A 74 4.44 -17.13 -0.50
N PRO A 75 5.73 -16.92 -0.19
CA PRO A 75 6.13 -16.23 1.04
C PRO A 75 5.54 -14.84 1.15
N SER A 76 5.56 -14.05 0.07
CA SER A 76 4.97 -12.70 0.08
C SER A 76 3.45 -12.71 0.29
N ALA A 77 2.74 -13.68 -0.28
CA ALA A 77 1.31 -13.85 -0.04
C ALA A 77 1.03 -14.29 1.41
N GLY A 78 1.86 -15.18 1.97
CA GLY A 78 1.75 -15.61 3.36
C GLY A 78 1.94 -14.47 4.35
N GLU A 79 2.93 -13.61 4.13
CA GLU A 79 3.13 -12.39 4.93
C GLU A 79 1.92 -11.46 4.87
N GLN A 80 1.37 -11.22 3.67
CA GLN A 80 0.18 -10.37 3.50
C GLN A 80 -1.05 -10.96 4.18
N LEU A 81 -1.25 -12.27 4.10
CA LEU A 81 -2.36 -12.96 4.77
C LEU A 81 -2.21 -12.86 6.30
N SER A 82 -1.00 -13.08 6.83
CA SER A 82 -0.72 -12.95 8.26
C SER A 82 -1.04 -11.55 8.76
N TYR A 83 -0.55 -10.52 8.06
CA TYR A 83 -0.87 -9.13 8.38
C TYR A 83 -2.38 -8.85 8.35
N SER A 84 -3.08 -9.26 7.30
CA SER A 84 -4.52 -9.05 7.18
C SER A 84 -5.30 -9.74 8.28
N SER A 85 -4.93 -10.99 8.63
CA SER A 85 -5.55 -11.74 9.72
C SER A 85 -5.35 -11.04 11.07
N SER A 86 -4.13 -10.56 11.34
CA SER A 86 -3.82 -9.77 12.53
C SER A 86 -4.68 -8.51 12.63
N GLN A 87 -4.87 -7.78 11.53
CA GLN A 87 -5.73 -6.58 11.50
C GLN A 87 -7.21 -6.90 11.79
N VAL A 88 -7.71 -8.05 11.33
CA VAL A 88 -9.08 -8.51 11.65
C VAL A 88 -9.22 -8.79 13.14
N VAL A 89 -8.26 -9.53 13.72
CA VAL A 89 -8.26 -9.85 15.16
C VAL A 89 -8.19 -8.58 16.02
N ILE A 90 -7.29 -7.65 15.68
CA ILE A 90 -7.17 -6.36 16.36
C ILE A 90 -8.50 -5.58 16.28
N THR A 91 -9.13 -5.54 15.10
CA THR A 91 -10.40 -4.85 14.90
C THR A 91 -11.51 -5.47 15.76
N TYR A 92 -11.54 -6.80 15.86
CA TYR A 92 -12.49 -7.51 16.72
C TYR A 92 -12.33 -7.09 18.19
N PHE A 93 -11.11 -7.09 18.73
CA PHE A 93 -10.89 -6.66 20.12
C PHE A 93 -11.23 -5.18 20.35
N ILE A 94 -10.95 -4.31 19.39
CA ILE A 94 -11.33 -2.89 19.53
C ILE A 94 -12.85 -2.71 19.49
N ASN A 95 -13.57 -3.52 18.69
CA ASN A 95 -15.02 -3.48 18.67
C ASN A 95 -15.64 -3.86 20.02
N VAL A 96 -15.00 -4.78 20.77
CA VAL A 96 -15.42 -5.13 22.15
C VAL A 96 -15.28 -3.95 23.12
N LEU A 97 -14.34 -3.01 22.87
CA LEU A 97 -14.16 -1.81 23.69
C LEU A 97 -15.23 -0.74 23.47
N GLY A 98 -16.08 -0.91 22.46
CA GLY A 98 -17.19 -0.02 22.16
C GLY A 98 -17.07 0.72 20.83
N THR A 99 -18.20 1.27 20.40
CA THR A 99 -18.34 1.95 19.11
C THR A 99 -17.48 3.21 18.99
N GLU A 100 -17.24 3.92 20.09
CA GLU A 100 -16.41 5.12 20.11
C GLU A 100 -14.93 4.81 19.86
N ALA A 101 -14.41 3.72 20.45
CA ALA A 101 -13.05 3.25 20.20
C ALA A 101 -12.86 2.81 18.74
N LEU A 102 -13.85 2.12 18.19
CA LEU A 102 -13.84 1.69 16.79
C LEU A 102 -13.88 2.90 15.84
N ALA A 103 -14.71 3.90 16.12
CA ALA A 103 -14.80 5.12 15.34
C ALA A 103 -13.49 5.91 15.40
N ALA A 104 -12.92 6.12 16.60
CA ALA A 104 -11.65 6.80 16.79
C ALA A 104 -10.52 6.12 16.00
N ARG A 105 -10.44 4.77 16.05
CA ARG A 105 -9.48 4.01 15.25
C ARG A 105 -9.69 4.21 13.75
N THR A 106 -10.92 4.11 13.29
CA THR A 106 -11.25 4.22 11.86
C THR A 106 -10.85 5.58 11.30
N TYR A 107 -11.19 6.66 12.01
CA TYR A 107 -10.76 8.00 11.62
C TYR A 107 -9.25 8.17 11.67
N SER A 108 -8.60 7.70 12.73
CA SER A 108 -7.14 7.75 12.85
C SER A 108 -6.44 7.02 11.70
N VAL A 109 -6.87 5.80 11.35
CA VAL A 109 -6.29 5.02 10.25
C VAL A 109 -6.43 5.75 8.92
N ASN A 110 -7.57 6.40 8.64
CA ASN A 110 -7.75 7.18 7.42
C ASN A 110 -6.80 8.39 7.35
N ILE A 111 -6.55 9.05 8.48
CA ILE A 111 -5.60 10.18 8.57
C ILE A 111 -4.16 9.67 8.38
N ILE A 112 -3.78 8.61 9.10
CA ILE A 112 -2.45 7.98 9.03
C ILE A 112 -2.16 7.46 7.61
N MET A 113 -3.18 7.01 6.87
CA MET A 113 -3.04 6.52 5.50
C MET A 113 -2.38 7.55 4.58
N PHE A 114 -2.56 8.83 4.87
CA PHE A 114 -1.91 9.89 4.09
C PHE A 114 -0.39 9.83 4.21
N SER A 115 0.15 9.73 5.44
CA SER A 115 1.59 9.56 5.68
C SER A 115 2.10 8.22 5.12
N PHE A 116 1.32 7.16 5.30
CA PHE A 116 1.63 5.81 4.84
C PHE A 116 1.77 5.70 3.32
N LEU A 117 0.98 6.44 2.54
CA LEU A 117 1.10 6.47 1.07
C LEU A 117 2.46 7.02 0.62
N PHE A 118 2.98 8.06 1.28
CA PHE A 118 4.32 8.57 0.99
C PHE A 118 5.39 7.54 1.33
N CYS A 119 5.25 6.85 2.46
CA CYS A 119 6.15 5.78 2.86
C CYS A 119 6.22 4.68 1.78
N ILE A 120 5.08 4.16 1.35
CA ILE A 120 5.01 3.12 0.31
C ILE A 120 5.61 3.62 -1.01
N ALA A 121 5.28 4.84 -1.44
CA ALA A 121 5.78 5.38 -2.69
C ALA A 121 7.31 5.47 -2.72
N ILE A 122 7.91 5.99 -1.63
CA ILE A 122 9.37 6.08 -1.48
C ILE A 122 10.00 4.68 -1.42
N ALA A 123 9.38 3.75 -0.68
CA ALA A 123 9.90 2.39 -0.56
C ALA A 123 9.88 1.64 -1.90
N GLN A 124 8.79 1.74 -2.66
CA GLN A 124 8.67 1.11 -3.97
C GLN A 124 9.64 1.73 -4.99
N GLY A 125 9.73 3.07 -5.05
CA GLY A 125 10.67 3.76 -5.93
C GLY A 125 12.12 3.39 -5.62
N GLY A 126 12.49 3.37 -4.34
CA GLY A 126 13.81 2.94 -3.89
C GLY A 126 14.13 1.49 -4.22
N ALA A 127 13.17 0.59 -4.05
CA ALA A 127 13.32 -0.83 -4.38
C ALA A 127 13.59 -1.05 -5.88
N ILE A 128 12.90 -0.31 -6.76
CA ILE A 128 13.14 -0.35 -8.20
C ILE A 128 14.59 0.06 -8.53
N CYS A 129 15.06 1.17 -7.97
CA CYS A 129 16.42 1.64 -8.17
C CYS A 129 17.47 0.65 -7.64
N ILE A 130 17.21 0.03 -6.49
CA ILE A 130 18.08 -1.02 -5.92
C ILE A 130 18.13 -2.22 -6.86
N GLY A 131 16.98 -2.69 -7.37
CA GLY A 131 16.91 -3.79 -8.32
C GLY A 131 17.73 -3.53 -9.58
N HIS A 132 17.69 -2.32 -10.14
CA HIS A 132 18.52 -1.92 -11.28
C HIS A 132 20.00 -1.98 -10.95
N LEU A 133 20.44 -1.40 -9.83
CA LEU A 133 21.85 -1.39 -9.43
C LEU A 133 22.41 -2.80 -9.16
N ILE A 134 21.57 -3.70 -8.63
CA ILE A 134 21.96 -5.10 -8.43
C ILE A 134 22.05 -5.81 -9.78
N GLY A 135 21.15 -5.54 -10.71
CA GLY A 135 21.22 -6.05 -12.09
C GLY A 135 22.48 -5.58 -12.83
N GLU A 136 22.94 -4.36 -12.56
CA GLU A 136 24.22 -3.80 -13.05
C GLU A 136 25.46 -4.36 -12.33
N LYS A 137 25.29 -5.30 -11.40
CA LYS A 137 26.39 -5.87 -10.56
C LYS A 137 27.11 -4.80 -9.71
N ARG A 138 26.37 -3.81 -9.20
CA ARG A 138 26.88 -2.71 -8.36
C ARG A 138 26.27 -2.74 -6.94
N PRO A 139 26.52 -3.80 -6.13
CA PRO A 139 25.86 -3.98 -4.84
C PRO A 139 26.22 -2.91 -3.83
N HIS A 140 27.45 -2.38 -3.87
CA HIS A 140 27.88 -1.30 -2.98
C HIS A 140 27.09 0.00 -3.24
N ALA A 141 26.85 0.34 -4.51
CA ALA A 141 26.03 1.51 -4.86
C ALA A 141 24.56 1.30 -4.43
N ALA A 142 24.02 0.09 -4.58
CA ALA A 142 22.69 -0.28 -4.10
C ALA A 142 22.55 -0.11 -2.58
N PHE A 143 23.55 -0.52 -1.81
CA PHE A 143 23.58 -0.35 -0.35
C PHE A 143 23.60 1.14 0.07
N LEU A 144 24.46 1.95 -0.56
CA LEU A 144 24.54 3.39 -0.27
C LEU A 144 23.23 4.10 -0.61
N LEU A 145 22.65 3.80 -1.78
CA LEU A 145 21.35 4.33 -2.16
C LEU A 145 20.26 3.92 -1.16
N GLY A 146 20.24 2.63 -0.77
CA GLY A 146 19.30 2.10 0.21
C GLY A 146 19.37 2.86 1.54
N LYS A 147 20.56 3.07 2.06
CA LYS A 147 20.78 3.84 3.29
C LYS A 147 20.31 5.29 3.17
N TYR A 148 20.56 5.92 2.03
CA TYR A 148 20.11 7.29 1.77
C TYR A 148 18.59 7.40 1.69
N VAL A 149 17.94 6.53 0.89
CA VAL A 149 16.49 6.52 0.70
C VAL A 149 15.77 6.19 2.01
N MET A 150 16.27 5.22 2.77
CA MET A 150 15.71 4.87 4.08
C MET A 150 15.72 6.06 5.05
N LYS A 151 16.85 6.76 5.17
CA LYS A 151 16.93 7.96 6.02
C LYS A 151 15.96 9.06 5.59
N LYS A 152 15.85 9.30 4.28
CA LYS A 152 14.91 10.29 3.74
C LYS A 152 13.45 9.87 3.93
N SER A 153 13.15 8.58 3.79
CA SER A 153 11.81 8.05 4.05
C SER A 153 11.39 8.31 5.50
N VAL A 154 12.24 7.93 6.47
CA VAL A 154 11.96 8.17 7.90
C VAL A 154 11.76 9.66 8.18
N LEU A 155 12.64 10.52 7.66
CA LEU A 155 12.52 11.97 7.89
C LEU A 155 11.18 12.50 7.35
N ILE A 156 10.81 12.15 6.13
CA ILE A 156 9.58 12.64 5.49
C ILE A 156 8.35 12.13 6.23
N THR A 157 8.29 10.84 6.55
CA THR A 157 7.11 10.25 7.22
C THR A 157 6.95 10.74 8.65
N VAL A 158 8.04 10.88 9.40
CA VAL A 158 8.00 11.46 10.75
C VAL A 158 7.56 12.93 10.72
N CYS A 159 8.06 13.73 9.77
CA CYS A 159 7.59 15.11 9.63
C CYS A 159 6.09 15.17 9.29
N LEU A 160 5.61 14.33 8.37
CA LEU A 160 4.19 14.27 8.01
C LEU A 160 3.33 13.81 9.18
N SER A 161 3.76 12.77 9.90
CA SER A 161 3.04 12.26 11.07
C SER A 161 3.00 13.28 12.21
N LEU A 162 4.09 14.02 12.41
CA LEU A 162 4.11 15.11 13.39
C LEU A 162 3.13 16.23 13.02
N ILE A 163 3.09 16.62 11.75
CA ILE A 163 2.13 17.63 11.26
C ILE A 163 0.70 17.12 11.47
N THR A 164 0.39 15.88 11.11
CA THR A 164 -0.95 15.31 11.29
C THR A 164 -1.32 15.16 12.77
N ALA A 165 -0.39 14.83 13.65
CA ALA A 165 -0.61 14.76 15.09
C ALA A 165 -0.89 16.15 15.69
N LEU A 166 -0.14 17.18 15.30
CA LEU A 166 -0.36 18.56 15.74
C LEU A 166 -1.69 19.13 15.23
N MET A 167 -2.07 18.80 14.01
CA MET A 167 -3.37 19.18 13.43
C MET A 167 -4.52 18.26 13.88
N GLY A 168 -4.22 17.20 14.62
CA GLY A 168 -5.18 16.18 15.05
C GLY A 168 -6.46 16.75 15.68
N PRO A 169 -6.40 17.64 16.67
CA PRO A 169 -7.61 18.22 17.27
C PRO A 169 -8.50 18.95 16.27
N PHE A 170 -7.90 19.66 15.32
CA PHE A 170 -8.62 20.38 14.28
C PHE A 170 -9.25 19.43 13.26
N ILE A 171 -8.50 18.42 12.79
CA ILE A 171 -8.99 17.43 11.82
C ILE A 171 -10.14 16.62 12.42
N PHE A 172 -9.97 16.13 13.66
CA PHE A 172 -11.04 15.39 14.35
C PHE A 172 -12.27 16.26 14.65
N GLY A 173 -12.10 17.54 14.98
CA GLY A 173 -13.20 18.47 15.18
C GLY A 173 -14.09 18.69 13.93
N TRP A 174 -13.53 18.46 12.74
CA TRP A 174 -14.32 18.46 11.49
C TRP A 174 -15.05 17.13 11.23
N LEU A 175 -14.52 16.02 11.75
CA LEU A 175 -15.07 14.68 11.52
C LEU A 175 -16.15 14.31 12.53
N THR A 176 -16.07 14.82 13.77
CA THR A 176 -16.99 14.47 14.85
C THR A 176 -17.08 15.55 15.92
N THR A 177 -18.23 15.62 16.58
CA THR A 177 -18.46 16.48 17.75
C THR A 177 -18.29 15.74 19.08
N ASN A 178 -18.06 14.42 19.06
CA ASN A 178 -17.88 13.61 20.26
C ASN A 178 -16.45 13.81 20.83
N GLU A 179 -16.34 14.47 21.97
CA GLU A 179 -15.07 14.75 22.63
C GLU A 179 -14.25 13.50 22.97
N GLN A 180 -14.92 12.39 23.30
CA GLN A 180 -14.26 11.15 23.64
C GLN A 180 -13.54 10.54 22.41
N ILE A 181 -14.18 10.56 21.24
CA ILE A 181 -13.59 10.13 19.97
C ILE A 181 -12.40 11.02 19.60
N ILE A 182 -12.54 12.35 19.79
CA ILE A 182 -11.47 13.32 19.52
C ILE A 182 -10.25 13.02 20.40
N ARG A 183 -10.43 12.88 21.71
CA ARG A 183 -9.34 12.57 22.64
C ARG A 183 -8.62 11.27 22.30
N MET A 184 -9.38 10.18 22.06
CA MET A 184 -8.79 8.90 21.68
C MET A 184 -8.04 9.01 20.34
N GLY A 185 -8.64 9.64 19.34
CA GLY A 185 -8.03 9.80 18.02
C GLY A 185 -6.74 10.61 18.05
N VAL A 186 -6.70 11.73 18.75
CA VAL A 186 -5.49 12.55 18.93
C VAL A 186 -4.40 11.76 19.65
N THR A 187 -4.77 10.95 20.66
CA THR A 187 -3.80 10.07 21.34
C THR A 187 -3.22 9.03 20.39
N ILE A 188 -4.07 8.42 19.54
CA ILE A 188 -3.62 7.46 18.53
C ILE A 188 -2.64 8.12 17.55
N LEU A 189 -2.94 9.33 17.06
CA LEU A 189 -2.04 10.06 16.15
C LEU A 189 -0.70 10.39 16.82
N ALA A 190 -0.71 10.77 18.11
CA ALA A 190 0.53 11.04 18.85
C ALA A 190 1.41 9.79 19.02
N ILE A 191 0.80 8.65 19.28
CA ILE A 191 1.52 7.35 19.34
C ILE A 191 2.04 6.96 17.94
N ASP A 192 1.30 7.25 16.88
CA ASP A 192 1.71 6.93 15.49
C ASP A 192 3.00 7.65 15.09
N VAL A 193 3.28 8.85 15.62
CA VAL A 193 4.57 9.54 15.38
C VAL A 193 5.77 8.65 15.77
N ILE A 194 5.65 7.90 16.86
CA ILE A 194 6.69 6.98 17.32
C ILE A 194 6.78 5.78 16.37
N LEU A 195 5.65 5.26 15.93
CA LEU A 195 5.58 4.14 14.98
C LEU A 195 6.18 4.52 13.62
N GLU A 196 6.04 5.78 13.19
CA GLU A 196 6.59 6.29 11.93
C GLU A 196 8.13 6.37 11.92
N ILE A 197 8.81 6.12 13.02
CA ILE A 197 10.26 5.92 13.04
C ILE A 197 10.61 4.51 12.53
N GLY A 198 9.87 3.50 12.96
CA GLY A 198 10.13 2.10 12.61
C GLY A 198 9.47 1.62 11.32
N ARG A 199 8.25 2.07 11.05
CA ARG A 199 7.44 1.63 9.89
C ARG A 199 8.14 1.82 8.55
N PRO A 200 8.72 2.99 8.21
CA PRO A 200 9.42 3.19 6.95
C PRO A 200 10.67 2.32 6.81
N ILE A 201 11.37 2.07 7.91
CA ILE A 201 12.55 1.19 7.93
C ILE A 201 12.12 -0.22 7.56
N ASN A 202 11.07 -0.74 8.19
CA ASN A 202 10.54 -2.07 7.91
C ASN A 202 10.07 -2.20 6.46
N ILE A 203 9.20 -1.32 6.00
CA ILE A 203 8.63 -1.36 4.65
C ILE A 203 9.71 -1.21 3.60
N PHE A 204 10.64 -0.28 3.77
CA PHE A 204 11.73 -0.08 2.83
C PHE A 204 12.69 -1.29 2.80
N ALA A 205 13.11 -1.80 3.96
CA ALA A 205 14.01 -2.94 4.05
C ALA A 205 13.40 -4.19 3.40
N THR A 206 12.12 -4.47 3.68
CA THR A 206 11.37 -5.58 3.07
C THR A 206 11.33 -5.46 1.54
N ASN A 207 10.99 -4.28 0.99
CA ASN A 207 10.96 -4.06 -0.45
C ASN A 207 12.36 -4.12 -1.08
N ALA A 208 13.38 -3.60 -0.42
CA ALA A 208 14.76 -3.63 -0.87
C ALA A 208 15.33 -5.06 -0.91
N LEU A 209 15.07 -5.88 0.11
CA LEU A 209 15.47 -7.29 0.16
C LEU A 209 14.78 -8.11 -0.94
N ARG A 210 13.49 -7.89 -1.15
CA ARG A 210 12.77 -8.53 -2.26
C ARG A 210 13.33 -8.12 -3.62
N ALA A 211 13.67 -6.84 -3.81
CA ALA A 211 14.31 -6.37 -5.03
C ALA A 211 15.73 -6.97 -5.23
N ALA A 212 16.41 -7.30 -4.14
CA ALA A 212 17.69 -8.00 -4.15
C ALA A 212 17.57 -9.52 -4.37
N GLY A 213 16.34 -10.08 -4.38
CA GLY A 213 16.07 -11.50 -4.57
C GLY A 213 15.93 -12.30 -3.26
N ASP A 214 16.10 -11.68 -2.10
CA ASP A 214 15.85 -12.32 -0.81
C ASP A 214 14.41 -12.08 -0.37
N VAL A 215 13.57 -13.10 -0.47
CA VAL A 215 12.16 -13.08 -0.07
C VAL A 215 11.89 -13.85 1.21
N ASN A 216 12.83 -14.70 1.65
CA ASN A 216 12.62 -15.56 2.80
C ASN A 216 12.79 -14.76 4.10
N TYR A 217 13.79 -13.91 4.19
CA TYR A 217 14.06 -13.12 5.39
C TYR A 217 12.88 -12.22 5.78
N PRO A 218 12.30 -11.40 4.85
CA PRO A 218 11.08 -10.64 5.13
C PRO A 218 9.89 -11.50 5.59
N PHE A 219 9.72 -12.68 4.99
CA PHE A 219 8.64 -13.59 5.35
C PHE A 219 8.76 -14.08 6.81
N TYR A 220 9.95 -14.56 7.22
CA TYR A 220 10.14 -15.00 8.59
C TYR A 220 9.99 -13.88 9.62
N LEU A 221 10.47 -12.69 9.31
CA LEU A 221 10.25 -11.52 10.18
C LEU A 221 8.77 -11.16 10.29
N GLY A 222 8.02 -11.18 9.19
CA GLY A 222 6.59 -10.87 9.18
C GLY A 222 5.70 -11.92 9.88
N LEU A 223 6.22 -13.14 10.14
CA LEU A 223 5.52 -14.15 10.94
C LEU A 223 5.72 -13.95 12.45
N VAL A 224 6.83 -13.30 12.84
CA VAL A 224 7.20 -13.12 14.27
C VAL A 224 6.64 -11.81 14.82
N VAL A 225 6.43 -10.80 13.96
CA VAL A 225 5.94 -9.46 14.30
C VAL A 225 4.45 -9.35 14.01
#